data_f909ef2e9d8a87b00298fb3108327c69
#
_entry.id   f909ef2e9d8a87b00298fb3108327c69
#
_cell.length_a   1.000
_cell.length_b   1.000
_cell.length_c   1.000
_cell.angle_alpha   90.00
_cell.angle_beta   90.00
_cell.angle_gamma   90.00
#
_symmetry.space_group_name_H-M   'P 1'
#
loop_
_entity.id
_entity.type
_entity.pdbx_description
1 polymer ?
#
loop_
_entity_poly.entity_id
_entity_poly.type
_entity_poly.pdbx_seq_one_letter_code
_entity_poly.pdbx_strand_id
1 'polypeptide(L)'
;MIDKMLLFPYWLSLKFRHFLYDSGLKKVRQADVPTICIGNITVGGTGKTPQTEMLIRTLLQDEEWGSRNLAVLSRGYKRKTKGFQQVTADGSALAYGDEPLQIKKKFPEITVAVDKSRFEGCDFLAHPEKLQSSKKGRKCIDKNIPAADLIILDDAFQHRALKPTLSIVLVDYNRPIFKDHLLPVGRLRDLPERIAAADIVIISKCPNDVNAWEKCTWAENLGIRNFD
;
A
#
# COMPACT_ATOMS: atom_id res chain seq x y z
N MET A 1 8.70 10.33 -31.04
CA MET A 1 8.31 11.73 -30.77
C MET A 1 6.92 11.82 -30.12
N ILE A 2 5.95 11.06 -30.61
CA ILE A 2 4.56 11.02 -30.07
C ILE A 2 4.53 10.59 -28.60
N ASP A 3 5.36 9.62 -28.20
CA ASP A 3 5.42 9.10 -26.84
C ASP A 3 5.75 10.17 -25.78
N LYS A 4 6.68 11.08 -26.09
CA LYS A 4 7.06 12.17 -25.17
C LYS A 4 5.94 13.20 -24.98
N MET A 5 5.12 13.45 -26.01
CA MET A 5 3.95 14.35 -25.89
C MET A 5 2.86 13.75 -25.00
N LEU A 6 2.65 12.42 -25.05
CA LEU A 6 1.66 11.75 -24.20
C LEU A 6 2.13 11.62 -22.73
N LEU A 7 3.44 11.48 -22.52
CA LEU A 7 4.02 11.37 -21.16
C LEU A 7 4.03 12.70 -20.41
N PHE A 8 4.21 13.82 -21.10
CA PHE A 8 4.45 15.13 -20.50
C PHE A 8 3.30 15.59 -19.58
N PRO A 9 2.01 15.54 -19.95
CA PRO A 9 0.93 15.98 -19.06
C PRO A 9 0.82 15.12 -17.79
N TYR A 10 1.03 13.80 -17.91
CA TYR A 10 1.00 12.91 -16.76
C TYR A 10 2.20 13.13 -15.85
N TRP A 11 3.39 13.24 -16.41
CA TRP A 11 4.62 13.58 -15.68
C TRP A 11 4.47 14.91 -14.93
N LEU A 12 3.98 15.95 -15.61
CA LEU A 12 3.76 17.27 -15.00
C LEU A 12 2.76 17.21 -13.84
N SER A 13 1.69 16.45 -14.01
CA SER A 13 0.68 16.26 -12.95
C SER A 13 1.27 15.57 -11.72
N LEU A 14 2.15 14.56 -11.91
CA LEU A 14 2.86 13.90 -10.83
C LEU A 14 3.85 14.86 -10.15
N LYS A 15 4.68 15.58 -10.92
CA LYS A 15 5.64 16.57 -10.37
C LYS A 15 4.92 17.65 -9.57
N PHE A 16 3.83 18.21 -10.10
CA PHE A 16 3.02 19.20 -9.39
C PHE A 16 2.40 18.63 -8.11
N ARG A 17 1.85 17.42 -8.17
CA ARG A 17 1.32 16.74 -6.99
C ARG A 17 2.40 16.54 -5.93
N HIS A 18 3.60 16.09 -6.31
CA HIS A 18 4.70 15.90 -5.37
C HIS A 18 5.17 17.23 -4.79
N PHE A 19 5.33 18.25 -5.61
CA PHE A 19 5.65 19.60 -5.15
C PHE A 19 4.70 20.11 -4.06
N LEU A 20 3.39 19.90 -4.21
CA LEU A 20 2.39 20.32 -3.21
C LEU A 20 2.58 19.64 -1.84
N TYR A 21 3.09 18.41 -1.80
CA TYR A 21 3.40 17.73 -0.55
C TYR A 21 4.77 18.11 0.00
N ASP A 22 5.78 18.23 -0.87
CA ASP A 22 7.16 18.54 -0.49
C ASP A 22 7.29 19.97 0.03
N SER A 23 6.50 20.90 -0.53
CA SER A 23 6.39 22.29 -0.06
C SER A 23 5.50 22.47 1.19
N GLY A 24 4.87 21.40 1.69
CA GLY A 24 3.96 21.49 2.84
C GLY A 24 2.58 22.10 2.55
N LEU A 25 2.29 22.48 1.29
CA LEU A 25 0.98 23.03 0.90
C LEU A 25 -0.15 22.00 1.08
N LYS A 26 0.16 20.71 0.92
CA LYS A 26 -0.75 19.61 1.29
C LYS A 26 -0.28 18.96 2.57
N LYS A 27 -1.21 18.84 3.52
CA LYS A 27 -0.93 18.22 4.83
C LYS A 27 -0.64 16.73 4.67
N VAL A 28 0.42 16.29 5.32
CA VAL A 28 0.74 14.88 5.56
C VAL A 28 0.39 14.58 7.01
N ARG A 29 -0.27 13.46 7.25
CA ARG A 29 -0.70 13.02 8.59
C ARG A 29 -0.09 11.65 8.89
N GLN A 30 -0.02 11.33 10.16
CA GLN A 30 0.32 9.98 10.64
C GLN A 30 -0.91 9.37 11.30
N ALA A 31 -0.99 8.06 11.34
CA ALA A 31 -1.99 7.35 12.14
C ALA A 31 -1.54 7.31 13.61
N ASP A 32 -2.49 7.15 14.53
CA ASP A 32 -2.22 7.08 15.97
C ASP A 32 -1.61 5.74 16.39
N VAL A 33 -1.64 4.75 15.50
CA VAL A 33 -1.02 3.42 15.68
C VAL A 33 0.02 3.17 14.59
N PRO A 34 1.01 2.30 14.84
CA PRO A 34 2.00 1.92 13.84
C PRO A 34 1.37 1.45 12.53
N THR A 35 1.95 1.84 11.41
CA THR A 35 1.47 1.45 10.08
C THR A 35 2.61 0.94 9.21
N ILE A 36 2.41 -0.20 8.54
CA ILE A 36 3.33 -0.73 7.55
C ILE A 36 2.67 -0.65 6.17
N CYS A 37 3.26 0.13 5.28
CA CYS A 37 2.77 0.24 3.90
C CYS A 37 3.48 -0.76 3.00
N ILE A 38 2.73 -1.61 2.32
CA ILE A 38 3.22 -2.43 1.21
C ILE A 38 2.68 -1.84 -0.08
N GLY A 39 3.57 -1.50 -1.00
CA GLY A 39 3.19 -0.87 -2.25
C GLY A 39 4.16 -1.13 -3.40
N ASN A 40 3.89 -0.50 -4.51
CA ASN A 40 4.77 -0.47 -5.69
C ASN A 40 4.52 0.82 -6.47
N ILE A 41 5.38 1.14 -7.43
CA ILE A 41 5.23 2.32 -8.30
C ILE A 41 4.81 1.96 -9.73
N THR A 42 4.51 0.69 -10.00
CA THR A 42 4.07 0.20 -11.30
C THR A 42 2.63 -0.31 -11.25
N VAL A 43 1.95 -0.36 -12.39
CA VAL A 43 0.70 -1.12 -12.53
C VAL A 43 1.03 -2.57 -12.85
N GLY A 44 0.25 -3.51 -12.28
CA GLY A 44 0.38 -4.95 -12.51
C GLY A 44 0.92 -5.71 -11.31
N GLY A 45 1.09 -7.01 -11.49
CA GLY A 45 1.40 -7.97 -10.44
C GLY A 45 2.87 -7.99 -10.01
N THR A 46 3.27 -7.07 -9.15
CA THR A 46 4.62 -7.06 -8.53
C THR A 46 4.75 -7.98 -7.32
N GLY A 47 3.73 -8.79 -7.02
CA GLY A 47 3.76 -9.67 -5.85
C GLY A 47 3.31 -9.03 -4.54
N LYS A 48 2.57 -7.91 -4.55
CA LYS A 48 2.07 -7.26 -3.31
C LYS A 48 1.27 -8.20 -2.43
N THR A 49 0.25 -8.86 -2.99
CA THR A 49 -0.62 -9.74 -2.20
C THR A 49 0.15 -10.88 -1.51
N PRO A 50 1.03 -11.64 -2.18
CA PRO A 50 1.89 -12.61 -1.51
C PRO A 50 2.76 -12.02 -0.40
N GLN A 51 3.32 -10.81 -0.59
CA GLN A 51 4.13 -10.16 0.42
C GLN A 51 3.30 -9.66 1.61
N THR A 52 2.10 -9.14 1.36
CA THR A 52 1.16 -8.79 2.43
C THR A 52 0.79 -10.03 3.25
N GLU A 53 0.48 -11.15 2.58
CA GLU A 53 0.18 -12.41 3.25
C GLU A 53 1.36 -12.97 4.03
N MET A 54 2.58 -12.86 3.49
CA MET A 54 3.80 -13.27 4.20
C MET A 54 4.00 -12.42 5.46
N LEU A 55 3.88 -11.10 5.36
CA LEU A 55 4.00 -10.20 6.50
C LEU A 55 2.96 -10.51 7.58
N ILE A 56 1.69 -10.74 7.19
CA ILE A 56 0.64 -11.11 8.14
C ILE A 56 1.02 -12.40 8.88
N ARG A 57 1.47 -13.45 8.17
CA ARG A 57 1.88 -14.70 8.81
C ARG A 57 3.07 -14.51 9.76
N THR A 58 4.06 -13.73 9.35
CA THR A 58 5.22 -13.44 10.19
C THR A 58 4.80 -12.75 11.48
N LEU A 59 3.93 -11.74 11.39
CA LEU A 59 3.43 -11.02 12.57
C LEU A 59 2.56 -11.90 13.47
N LEU A 60 1.71 -12.76 12.91
CA LEU A 60 0.88 -13.69 13.69
C LEU A 60 1.69 -14.77 14.40
N GLN A 61 2.87 -15.12 13.89
CA GLN A 61 3.79 -16.08 14.50
C GLN A 61 4.79 -15.46 15.46
N ASP A 62 4.90 -14.14 15.48
CA ASP A 62 5.79 -13.41 16.37
C ASP A 62 5.24 -13.40 17.80
N GLU A 63 6.13 -13.55 18.80
CA GLU A 63 5.76 -13.63 20.22
C GLU A 63 5.10 -12.35 20.73
N GLU A 64 5.54 -11.20 20.24
CA GLU A 64 4.99 -9.89 20.65
C GLU A 64 3.74 -9.54 19.88
N TRP A 65 3.75 -9.70 18.54
CA TRP A 65 2.68 -9.24 17.65
C TRP A 65 1.55 -10.25 17.48
N GLY A 66 1.79 -11.54 17.69
CA GLY A 66 0.78 -12.60 17.52
C GLY A 66 -0.42 -12.50 18.45
N SER A 67 -0.26 -11.84 19.61
CA SER A 67 -1.34 -11.59 20.57
C SER A 67 -2.06 -10.24 20.37
N ARG A 68 -1.60 -9.41 19.41
CA ARG A 68 -2.13 -8.06 19.17
C ARG A 68 -3.16 -8.04 18.04
N ASN A 69 -4.00 -7.01 18.03
CA ASN A 69 -5.02 -6.81 17.01
C ASN A 69 -4.41 -6.26 15.73
N LEU A 70 -4.13 -7.13 14.78
CA LEU A 70 -3.64 -6.75 13.46
C LEU A 70 -4.81 -6.35 12.55
N ALA A 71 -4.62 -5.28 11.77
CA ALA A 71 -5.58 -4.87 10.76
C ALA A 71 -4.91 -4.68 9.40
N VAL A 72 -5.67 -4.95 8.34
CA VAL A 72 -5.29 -4.62 6.95
C VAL A 72 -6.26 -3.59 6.40
N LEU A 73 -5.73 -2.51 5.86
CA LEU A 73 -6.51 -1.45 5.20
C LEU A 73 -6.17 -1.36 3.71
N SER A 74 -7.13 -1.73 2.88
CA SER A 74 -7.03 -1.62 1.42
C SER A 74 -7.94 -0.51 0.86
N ARG A 75 -7.79 -0.18 -0.41
CA ARG A 75 -8.66 0.77 -1.10
C ARG A 75 -10.03 0.17 -1.44
N GLY A 76 -10.06 -1.12 -1.66
CA GLY A 76 -11.21 -1.80 -2.24
C GLY A 76 -11.40 -1.39 -3.70
N TYR A 77 -10.43 -1.74 -4.56
CA TYR A 77 -10.49 -1.40 -5.98
C TYR A 77 -11.75 -2.00 -6.64
N LYS A 78 -12.46 -1.20 -7.46
CA LYS A 78 -13.73 -1.56 -8.13
C LYS A 78 -14.91 -1.91 -7.22
N ARG A 79 -14.82 -1.74 -5.90
CA ARG A 79 -15.96 -1.96 -5.00
C ARG A 79 -17.10 -0.97 -5.28
N LYS A 80 -18.33 -1.39 -5.02
CA LYS A 80 -19.53 -0.54 -5.13
C LYS A 80 -19.85 0.21 -3.83
N THR A 81 -19.44 -0.30 -2.69
CA THR A 81 -19.65 0.34 -1.39
C THR A 81 -18.81 1.61 -1.24
N LYS A 82 -19.24 2.53 -0.38
CA LYS A 82 -18.59 3.82 -0.14
C LYS A 82 -18.22 3.98 1.34
N GLY A 83 -17.17 4.79 1.60
CA GLY A 83 -16.67 5.05 2.93
C GLY A 83 -15.96 3.84 3.52
N PHE A 84 -15.72 3.86 4.82
CA PHE A 84 -15.15 2.75 5.55
C PHE A 84 -16.11 1.56 5.57
N GLN A 85 -15.59 0.35 5.31
CA GLN A 85 -16.31 -0.91 5.46
C GLN A 85 -15.38 -1.95 6.04
N GLN A 86 -15.85 -2.67 7.05
CA GLN A 86 -15.21 -3.91 7.48
C GLN A 86 -15.49 -5.00 6.45
N VAL A 87 -14.50 -5.80 6.13
CA VAL A 87 -14.61 -6.93 5.21
C VAL A 87 -15.01 -8.17 6.00
N THR A 88 -16.11 -8.80 5.61
CA THR A 88 -16.55 -10.08 6.17
C THR A 88 -16.25 -11.22 5.21
N ALA A 89 -16.00 -12.42 5.73
CA ALA A 89 -15.60 -13.58 4.91
C ALA A 89 -16.71 -14.07 3.97
N ASP A 90 -17.95 -13.86 4.33
CA ASP A 90 -19.17 -14.16 3.56
C ASP A 90 -19.56 -13.06 2.57
N GLY A 91 -18.85 -11.92 2.62
CA GLY A 91 -19.10 -10.78 1.75
C GLY A 91 -18.72 -11.03 0.30
N SER A 92 -19.08 -10.09 -0.58
CA SER A 92 -18.81 -10.19 -2.00
C SER A 92 -17.66 -9.30 -2.47
N ALA A 93 -16.98 -9.69 -3.54
CA ALA A 93 -15.97 -8.87 -4.20
C ALA A 93 -16.55 -7.53 -4.71
N LEU A 94 -17.84 -7.48 -5.04
CA LEU A 94 -18.53 -6.24 -5.40
C LEU A 94 -18.66 -5.27 -4.23
N ALA A 95 -18.75 -5.78 -3.01
CA ALA A 95 -18.86 -4.94 -1.81
C ALA A 95 -17.50 -4.42 -1.36
N TYR A 96 -16.44 -5.21 -1.46
CA TYR A 96 -15.15 -4.94 -0.81
C TYR A 96 -13.95 -4.87 -1.76
N GLY A 97 -14.04 -5.49 -2.95
CA GLY A 97 -12.92 -5.76 -3.87
C GLY A 97 -12.35 -7.16 -3.66
N ASP A 98 -11.70 -7.69 -4.69
CA ASP A 98 -11.20 -9.07 -4.70
C ASP A 98 -10.07 -9.30 -3.68
N GLU A 99 -9.04 -8.43 -3.69
CA GLU A 99 -7.85 -8.57 -2.84
C GLU A 99 -8.17 -8.54 -1.33
N PRO A 100 -8.92 -7.54 -0.79
CA PRO A 100 -9.23 -7.53 0.63
C PRO A 100 -10.15 -8.69 1.04
N LEU A 101 -11.04 -9.15 0.18
CA LEU A 101 -11.85 -10.33 0.45
C LEU A 101 -11.00 -11.62 0.50
N GLN A 102 -10.02 -11.76 -0.39
CA GLN A 102 -9.07 -12.87 -0.38
C GLN A 102 -8.27 -12.89 0.92
N ILE A 103 -7.74 -11.73 1.37
CA ILE A 103 -7.00 -11.62 2.63
C ILE A 103 -7.90 -12.03 3.80
N LYS A 104 -9.14 -11.52 3.87
CA LYS A 104 -10.07 -11.87 4.97
C LYS A 104 -10.42 -13.35 5.02
N LYS A 105 -10.62 -14.00 3.86
CA LYS A 105 -10.89 -15.45 3.80
C LYS A 105 -9.69 -16.28 4.26
N LYS A 106 -8.48 -15.82 4.00
CA LYS A 106 -7.24 -16.53 4.33
C LYS A 106 -6.79 -16.31 5.77
N PHE A 107 -7.12 -15.16 6.34
CA PHE A 107 -6.79 -14.74 7.70
C PHE A 107 -8.07 -14.26 8.42
N PRO A 108 -8.96 -15.18 8.81
CA PRO A 108 -10.23 -14.80 9.42
C PRO A 108 -10.08 -14.11 10.79
N GLU A 109 -8.95 -14.32 11.48
CA GLU A 109 -8.64 -13.77 12.79
C GLU A 109 -8.31 -12.28 12.78
N ILE A 110 -7.80 -11.73 11.67
CA ILE A 110 -7.42 -10.32 11.61
C ILE A 110 -8.59 -9.44 11.14
N THR A 111 -8.53 -8.15 11.48
CA THR A 111 -9.45 -7.17 10.94
C THR A 111 -9.03 -6.75 9.53
N VAL A 112 -9.92 -6.89 8.55
CA VAL A 112 -9.69 -6.37 7.20
C VAL A 112 -10.73 -5.29 6.91
N ALA A 113 -10.28 -4.14 6.45
CA ALA A 113 -11.15 -3.01 6.12
C ALA A 113 -10.79 -2.37 4.78
N VAL A 114 -11.74 -1.67 4.21
CA VAL A 114 -11.57 -0.93 2.97
C VAL A 114 -12.03 0.50 3.12
N ASP A 115 -11.18 1.45 2.74
CA ASP A 115 -11.53 2.86 2.62
C ASP A 115 -10.72 3.54 1.50
N LYS A 116 -11.34 4.49 0.81
CA LYS A 116 -10.65 5.34 -0.18
C LYS A 116 -9.68 6.31 0.51
N SER A 117 -10.05 6.84 1.68
CA SER A 117 -9.23 7.69 2.53
C SER A 117 -8.44 6.84 3.52
N ARG A 118 -7.14 6.63 3.25
CA ARG A 118 -6.28 5.83 4.14
C ARG A 118 -6.18 6.40 5.54
N PHE A 119 -6.13 7.73 5.67
CA PHE A 119 -6.09 8.39 6.98
C PHE A 119 -7.37 8.14 7.77
N GLU A 120 -8.54 8.31 7.14
CA GLU A 120 -9.84 8.06 7.78
C GLU A 120 -9.99 6.58 8.15
N GLY A 121 -9.58 5.67 7.24
CA GLY A 121 -9.59 4.23 7.52
C GLY A 121 -8.70 3.85 8.70
N CYS A 122 -7.50 4.42 8.82
CA CYS A 122 -6.63 4.22 9.98
C CYS A 122 -7.26 4.78 11.26
N ASP A 123 -7.87 5.95 11.19
CA ASP A 123 -8.54 6.56 12.36
C ASP A 123 -9.69 5.68 12.89
N PHE A 124 -10.49 5.09 12.00
CA PHE A 124 -11.54 4.14 12.40
C PHE A 124 -11.02 2.80 12.91
N LEU A 125 -9.89 2.33 12.40
CA LEU A 125 -9.27 1.09 12.89
C LEU A 125 -8.60 1.29 14.24
N ALA A 126 -7.99 2.45 14.49
CA ALA A 126 -7.39 2.79 15.77
C ALA A 126 -8.45 3.14 16.82
N HIS A 127 -9.57 3.74 16.39
CA HIS A 127 -10.63 4.28 17.25
C HIS A 127 -12.03 3.81 16.79
N PRO A 128 -12.38 2.53 16.98
CA PRO A 128 -13.63 1.96 16.45
C PRO A 128 -14.90 2.63 17.00
N GLU A 129 -14.84 3.22 18.19
CA GLU A 129 -15.95 3.97 18.79
C GLU A 129 -16.43 5.14 17.92
N LYS A 130 -15.55 5.69 17.07
CA LYS A 130 -15.87 6.74 16.10
C LYS A 130 -16.81 6.25 14.99
N LEU A 131 -16.85 4.94 14.72
CA LEU A 131 -17.79 4.35 13.74
C LEU A 131 -19.25 4.56 14.14
N GLN A 132 -19.53 4.57 15.45
CA GLN A 132 -20.89 4.78 15.97
C GLN A 132 -21.27 6.26 16.00
N SER A 133 -20.34 7.14 16.37
CA SER A 133 -20.59 8.56 16.62
C SER A 133 -20.50 9.43 15.37
N SER A 134 -19.65 9.09 14.38
CA SER A 134 -19.39 9.94 13.22
C SER A 134 -20.40 9.77 12.08
N LYS A 135 -20.68 10.86 11.36
CA LYS A 135 -21.50 10.82 10.13
C LYS A 135 -20.91 9.88 9.06
N LYS A 136 -19.59 9.75 9.01
CA LYS A 136 -18.87 8.89 8.06
C LYS A 136 -18.95 7.42 8.46
N GLY A 137 -18.82 7.11 9.74
CA GLY A 137 -18.97 5.78 10.28
C GLY A 137 -20.38 5.19 10.11
N ARG A 138 -21.41 6.04 9.97
CA ARG A 138 -22.81 5.58 9.75
C ARG A 138 -22.97 4.73 8.49
N LYS A 139 -22.09 4.86 7.52
CA LYS A 139 -22.11 4.07 6.27
C LYS A 139 -21.49 2.69 6.43
N CYS A 140 -20.80 2.43 7.52
CA CYS A 140 -20.24 1.11 7.80
C CYS A 140 -21.36 0.15 8.19
N ILE A 141 -21.41 -1.01 7.55
CA ILE A 141 -22.45 -2.03 7.78
C ILE A 141 -22.20 -2.72 9.13
N ASP A 142 -20.99 -3.20 9.34
CA ASP A 142 -20.58 -3.79 10.61
C ASP A 142 -19.61 -2.84 11.33
N LYS A 143 -19.92 -2.51 12.59
CA LYS A 143 -19.17 -1.55 13.41
C LYS A 143 -18.48 -2.18 14.59
N ASN A 144 -18.62 -3.49 14.76
CA ASN A 144 -18.04 -4.20 15.87
C ASN A 144 -16.66 -4.76 15.50
N ILE A 145 -15.66 -3.90 15.57
CA ILE A 145 -14.26 -4.25 15.30
C ILE A 145 -13.42 -3.94 16.54
N PRO A 146 -12.38 -4.75 16.83
CA PRO A 146 -11.41 -4.39 17.86
C PRO A 146 -10.55 -3.20 17.40
N ALA A 147 -10.06 -2.40 18.36
CA ALA A 147 -9.06 -1.39 18.06
C ALA A 147 -7.78 -2.06 17.57
N ALA A 148 -7.23 -1.58 16.49
CA ALA A 148 -6.00 -2.13 15.89
C ALA A 148 -4.76 -1.62 16.63
N ASP A 149 -3.83 -2.52 16.91
CA ASP A 149 -2.50 -2.19 17.46
C ASP A 149 -1.47 -1.93 16.33
N LEU A 150 -1.69 -2.53 15.16
CA LEU A 150 -0.89 -2.34 13.95
C LEU A 150 -1.78 -2.39 12.71
N ILE A 151 -1.53 -1.50 11.74
CA ILE A 151 -2.28 -1.48 10.47
C ILE A 151 -1.33 -1.70 9.29
N ILE A 152 -1.60 -2.74 8.51
CA ILE A 152 -0.94 -2.97 7.22
C ILE A 152 -1.73 -2.24 6.13
N LEU A 153 -1.08 -1.31 5.45
CA LEU A 153 -1.64 -0.51 4.36
C LEU A 153 -1.35 -1.19 3.02
N ASP A 154 -2.36 -1.81 2.44
CA ASP A 154 -2.23 -2.45 1.14
C ASP A 154 -2.36 -1.45 0.00
N ASP A 155 -1.39 -1.47 -0.91
CA ASP A 155 -1.29 -0.61 -2.10
C ASP A 155 -1.46 0.89 -1.80
N ALA A 156 -0.75 1.39 -0.78
CA ALA A 156 -0.92 2.76 -0.31
C ALA A 156 0.28 3.70 -0.57
N PHE A 157 1.36 3.25 -1.20
CA PHE A 157 2.59 4.03 -1.38
C PHE A 157 2.37 5.37 -2.11
N GLN A 158 1.42 5.44 -3.06
CA GLN A 158 1.05 6.69 -3.71
C GLN A 158 0.19 7.61 -2.83
N HIS A 159 -0.28 7.15 -1.66
CA HIS A 159 -1.21 7.93 -0.83
C HIS A 159 -0.45 8.87 0.12
N ARG A 160 0.20 9.90 -0.41
CA ARG A 160 1.07 10.84 0.32
C ARG A 160 0.41 11.62 1.46
N ALA A 161 -0.93 11.64 1.54
CA ALA A 161 -1.64 12.29 2.64
C ALA A 161 -1.49 11.56 3.98
N LEU A 162 -1.07 10.29 3.96
CA LEU A 162 -0.73 9.48 5.13
C LEU A 162 0.74 9.07 5.02
N LYS A 163 1.54 9.39 6.02
CA LYS A 163 2.92 8.91 6.16
C LYS A 163 2.88 7.63 6.99
N PRO A 164 3.24 6.48 6.44
CA PRO A 164 3.34 5.24 7.23
C PRO A 164 4.54 5.30 8.18
N THR A 165 4.52 4.43 9.21
CA THR A 165 5.66 4.23 10.11
C THR A 165 6.80 3.51 9.38
N LEU A 166 6.44 2.53 8.55
CA LEU A 166 7.37 1.79 7.70
C LEU A 166 6.77 1.63 6.29
N SER A 167 7.56 1.89 5.26
CA SER A 167 7.16 1.72 3.86
C SER A 167 8.02 0.69 3.15
N ILE A 168 7.38 -0.33 2.61
CA ILE A 168 7.98 -1.42 1.83
C ILE A 168 7.50 -1.28 0.38
N VAL A 169 8.44 -1.13 -0.55
CA VAL A 169 8.12 -1.01 -1.98
C VAL A 169 8.65 -2.21 -2.75
N LEU A 170 7.77 -2.86 -3.51
CA LEU A 170 8.14 -3.98 -4.36
C LEU A 170 8.47 -3.54 -5.77
N VAL A 171 9.58 -4.06 -6.28
CA VAL A 171 10.00 -3.93 -7.69
C VAL A 171 10.12 -5.33 -8.29
N ASP A 172 9.49 -5.55 -9.44
CA ASP A 172 9.56 -6.83 -10.15
C ASP A 172 10.90 -6.95 -10.88
N TYR A 173 11.69 -7.97 -10.57
CA TYR A 173 12.99 -8.24 -11.21
C TYR A 173 12.89 -8.31 -12.73
N ASN A 174 11.84 -8.94 -13.25
CA ASN A 174 11.62 -9.07 -14.68
C ASN A 174 11.13 -7.77 -15.36
N ARG A 175 10.84 -6.73 -14.55
CA ARG A 175 10.31 -5.44 -15.01
C ARG A 175 10.90 -4.30 -14.21
N PRO A 176 12.22 -4.03 -14.38
CA PRO A 176 12.90 -2.99 -13.63
C PRO A 176 12.32 -1.61 -13.94
N ILE A 177 12.06 -0.84 -12.89
CA ILE A 177 11.46 0.50 -13.01
C ILE A 177 12.32 1.50 -13.76
N PHE A 178 13.64 1.32 -13.76
CA PHE A 178 14.60 2.16 -14.46
C PHE A 178 14.67 1.87 -15.99
N LYS A 179 13.95 0.83 -16.46
CA LYS A 179 13.78 0.51 -17.89
C LYS A 179 12.34 0.74 -18.37
N ASP A 180 11.45 1.26 -17.50
CA ASP A 180 10.03 1.44 -17.82
C ASP A 180 9.68 2.94 -17.93
N HIS A 181 8.52 3.23 -18.49
CA HIS A 181 8.00 4.57 -18.69
C HIS A 181 6.72 4.81 -17.90
N LEU A 182 6.39 6.09 -17.71
CA LEU A 182 5.12 6.49 -17.10
C LEU A 182 3.93 6.07 -17.98
N LEU A 183 2.78 5.89 -17.33
CA LEU A 183 1.50 5.74 -18.03
C LEU A 183 1.26 6.97 -18.95
N PRO A 184 0.62 6.79 -20.12
CA PRO A 184 0.07 5.56 -20.66
C PRO A 184 1.04 4.72 -21.51
N VAL A 185 2.27 5.17 -21.73
CA VAL A 185 3.24 4.52 -22.61
C VAL A 185 3.85 3.29 -21.95
N GLY A 186 4.21 3.39 -20.68
CA GLY A 186 4.72 2.28 -19.87
C GLY A 186 3.76 1.92 -18.72
N ARG A 187 4.31 1.41 -17.63
CA ARG A 187 3.56 0.91 -16.48
C ARG A 187 3.79 1.70 -15.20
N LEU A 188 4.68 2.70 -15.21
CA LEU A 188 4.92 3.51 -14.03
C LEU A 188 3.70 4.39 -13.72
N ARG A 189 3.15 4.25 -12.53
CA ARG A 189 2.04 5.05 -11.99
C ARG A 189 2.51 6.15 -11.03
N ASP A 190 3.82 6.21 -10.80
CA ASP A 190 4.49 7.27 -10.04
C ASP A 190 5.90 7.48 -10.61
N LEU A 191 6.55 8.57 -10.19
CA LEU A 191 7.90 8.89 -10.63
C LEU A 191 8.92 7.86 -10.10
N PRO A 192 9.89 7.39 -10.90
CA PRO A 192 10.90 6.43 -10.44
C PRO A 192 11.65 6.89 -9.19
N GLU A 193 11.96 8.19 -9.09
CA GLU A 193 12.67 8.79 -7.96
C GLU A 193 11.92 8.62 -6.63
N ARG A 194 10.63 8.30 -6.68
CA ARG A 194 9.82 8.05 -5.48
C ARG A 194 10.26 6.83 -4.70
N ILE A 195 11.02 5.92 -5.33
CA ILE A 195 11.54 4.75 -4.61
C ILE A 195 12.47 5.15 -3.46
N ALA A 196 13.16 6.28 -3.57
CA ALA A 196 14.02 6.82 -2.50
C ALA A 196 13.26 7.21 -1.22
N ALA A 197 11.92 7.27 -1.27
CA ALA A 197 11.08 7.51 -0.10
C ALA A 197 10.60 6.22 0.58
N ALA A 198 11.00 5.05 0.09
CA ALA A 198 10.76 3.77 0.73
C ALA A 198 11.82 3.51 1.80
N ASP A 199 11.41 2.94 2.93
CA ASP A 199 12.33 2.50 3.97
C ASP A 199 12.97 1.16 3.57
N ILE A 200 12.22 0.29 2.90
CA ILE A 200 12.66 -1.00 2.39
C ILE A 200 12.23 -1.15 0.93
N VAL A 201 13.15 -1.61 0.10
CA VAL A 201 12.85 -2.00 -1.30
C VAL A 201 13.08 -3.50 -1.45
N ILE A 202 12.05 -4.21 -1.88
CA ILE A 202 12.13 -5.65 -2.14
C ILE A 202 12.10 -5.89 -3.65
N ILE A 203 13.14 -6.52 -4.17
CA ILE A 203 13.15 -7.00 -5.55
C ILE A 203 12.47 -8.37 -5.56
N SER A 204 11.26 -8.41 -6.10
CA SER A 204 10.45 -9.64 -6.17
C SER A 204 10.75 -10.45 -7.43
N LYS A 205 10.46 -11.75 -7.39
CA LYS A 205 10.64 -12.67 -8.52
C LYS A 205 12.07 -12.79 -9.02
N CYS A 206 13.03 -12.57 -8.13
CA CYS A 206 14.43 -12.82 -8.43
C CYS A 206 14.70 -14.29 -8.71
N PRO A 207 15.56 -14.63 -9.70
CA PRO A 207 16.17 -15.93 -9.78
C PRO A 207 16.96 -16.27 -8.50
N ASN A 208 17.13 -17.56 -8.21
CA ASN A 208 17.88 -17.99 -7.03
C ASN A 208 19.40 -17.77 -7.17
N ASP A 209 19.88 -17.56 -8.38
CA ASP A 209 21.28 -17.50 -8.76
C ASP A 209 21.79 -16.09 -9.08
N VAL A 210 21.07 -15.06 -8.61
CA VAL A 210 21.51 -13.65 -8.78
C VAL A 210 22.83 -13.43 -8.08
N ASN A 211 23.86 -13.09 -8.86
CA ASN A 211 25.20 -12.86 -8.34
C ASN A 211 25.39 -11.48 -7.71
N ALA A 212 26.49 -11.30 -6.94
CA ALA A 212 26.75 -10.07 -6.21
C ALA A 212 26.87 -8.84 -7.13
N TRP A 213 27.49 -8.98 -8.31
CA TRP A 213 27.62 -7.89 -9.26
C TRP A 213 26.26 -7.41 -9.78
N GLU A 214 25.35 -8.33 -10.04
CA GLU A 214 23.99 -8.02 -10.49
C GLU A 214 23.19 -7.33 -9.39
N LYS A 215 23.30 -7.79 -8.13
CA LYS A 215 22.70 -7.11 -6.98
C LYS A 215 23.22 -5.66 -6.85
N CYS A 216 24.54 -5.44 -6.98
CA CYS A 216 25.11 -4.09 -6.99
C CYS A 216 24.55 -3.23 -8.08
N THR A 217 24.48 -3.76 -9.33
CA THR A 217 23.92 -3.05 -10.49
C THR A 217 22.45 -2.64 -10.26
N TRP A 218 21.65 -3.52 -9.63
CA TRP A 218 20.28 -3.21 -9.27
C TRP A 218 20.20 -2.09 -8.24
N ALA A 219 21.01 -2.16 -7.17
CA ALA A 219 21.05 -1.15 -6.11
C ALA A 219 21.44 0.23 -6.69
N GLU A 220 22.47 0.29 -7.52
CA GLU A 220 22.92 1.51 -8.18
C GLU A 220 21.82 2.13 -9.07
N ASN A 221 21.17 1.32 -9.91
CA ASN A 221 20.08 1.79 -10.78
C ASN A 221 18.84 2.28 -10.01
N LEU A 222 18.62 1.76 -8.80
CA LEU A 222 17.55 2.21 -7.92
C LEU A 222 17.98 3.37 -7.00
N GLY A 223 19.25 3.74 -7.00
CA GLY A 223 19.81 4.76 -6.11
C GLY A 223 19.87 4.32 -4.64
N ILE A 224 19.93 3.00 -4.39
CA ILE A 224 19.99 2.40 -3.05
C ILE A 224 21.47 2.27 -2.65
N ARG A 225 21.81 2.70 -1.43
CA ARG A 225 23.20 2.68 -0.95
C ARG A 225 23.54 1.46 -0.09
N ASN A 226 22.54 0.92 0.62
CA ASN A 226 22.70 -0.26 1.48
C ASN A 226 21.77 -1.35 0.96
N PHE A 227 22.29 -2.54 0.71
CA PHE A 227 21.53 -3.70 0.23
C PHE A 227 22.19 -4.99 0.74
N ASP A 228 21.35 -6.00 0.98
CA ASP A 228 21.70 -7.36 1.36
C ASP A 228 21.35 -8.37 0.26
#